data_0e1fccb97a68707043fa2093cfbb42ef
#
_entry.id   0e1fccb97a68707043fa2093cfbb42ef
#
_cell.length_a   1.000
_cell.length_b   1.000
_cell.length_c   1.000
_cell.angle_alpha   90.00
_cell.angle_beta   90.00
_cell.angle_gamma   90.00
#
_symmetry.space_group_name_H-M   'P 1'
#
loop_
_entity.id
_entity.type
_entity.pdbx_description
1 polymer ?
#
loop_
_entity_poly.entity_id
_entity_poly.type
_entity_poly.pdbx_seq_one_letter_code
_entity_poly.pdbx_strand_id
1 'polypeptide(L)'
;MDKRFYITTPIYYPSARQHMGHAYSSIIADFFARFKRMDGFDVQFLTGTDEHGLKIQRSAEKQNIDPLEFCNQISQTFRDLSKTLNLSNTDFIRTTEERHKKTVQHLWNELEKNDDIYLSKYSGWYSVSDEAFYNEDEIEDIDGVKRSISSKSNVEWIEEESYFFRLSKWEKPLLDYY
;
A
#
# COMPACT_ATOMS: atom_id res chain seq x y z
N MET A 1 -7.81 -25.89 -20.84
CA MET A 1 -7.20 -25.22 -19.70
C MET A 1 -7.96 -23.93 -19.43
N ASP A 2 -8.24 -23.67 -18.17
CA ASP A 2 -8.89 -22.41 -17.75
C ASP A 2 -7.93 -21.23 -18.05
N LYS A 3 -8.28 -20.39 -19.01
CA LYS A 3 -7.43 -19.27 -19.46
C LYS A 3 -7.76 -18.02 -18.65
N ARG A 4 -7.55 -18.06 -17.33
CA ARG A 4 -7.68 -16.86 -16.48
C ARG A 4 -6.32 -16.17 -16.30
N PHE A 5 -6.33 -14.85 -16.35
CA PHE A 5 -5.16 -14.01 -16.11
C PHE A 5 -5.53 -12.86 -15.18
N TYR A 6 -4.77 -12.71 -14.11
CA TYR A 6 -4.94 -11.63 -13.15
C TYR A 6 -3.73 -10.72 -13.15
N ILE A 7 -3.96 -9.43 -13.24
CA ILE A 7 -2.92 -8.40 -13.20
C ILE A 7 -3.36 -7.22 -12.35
N THR A 8 -2.44 -6.67 -11.57
CA THR A 8 -2.67 -5.48 -10.76
C THR A 8 -1.63 -4.41 -11.03
N THR A 9 -2.00 -3.15 -10.81
CA THR A 9 -1.02 -2.12 -10.47
C THR A 9 -0.74 -2.14 -8.98
N PRO A 10 0.30 -1.46 -8.46
CA PRO A 10 0.30 -1.00 -7.08
C PRO A 10 -0.98 -0.19 -6.82
N ILE A 11 -1.52 -0.27 -5.60
CA ILE A 11 -2.56 0.67 -5.17
C ILE A 11 -1.87 1.99 -4.81
N TYR A 12 -2.43 3.11 -5.27
CA TYR A 12 -1.78 4.41 -5.20
C TYR A 12 -2.17 5.18 -3.94
N TYR A 13 -1.19 5.79 -3.27
CA TYR A 13 -1.48 6.71 -2.16
C TYR A 13 -2.16 7.98 -2.67
N PRO A 14 -3.40 8.26 -2.25
CA PRO A 14 -4.10 9.48 -2.64
C PRO A 14 -3.71 10.67 -1.73
N SER A 15 -2.42 10.83 -1.44
CA SER A 15 -1.89 11.97 -0.67
C SER A 15 -1.72 13.23 -1.51
N ALA A 16 -1.66 13.08 -2.83
CA ALA A 16 -1.51 14.15 -3.81
C ALA A 16 -2.10 13.75 -5.17
N ARG A 17 -2.10 14.70 -6.13
CA ARG A 17 -2.48 14.42 -7.51
C ARG A 17 -1.48 13.48 -8.17
N GLN A 18 -1.96 12.78 -9.20
CA GLN A 18 -1.17 11.83 -9.99
C GLN A 18 0.02 12.51 -10.68
N HIS A 19 1.04 11.72 -10.91
CA HIS A 19 2.22 12.07 -11.71
C HIS A 19 2.52 10.98 -12.77
N MET A 20 3.51 11.22 -13.60
CA MET A 20 3.88 10.31 -14.70
C MET A 20 4.18 8.88 -14.26
N GLY A 21 4.70 8.67 -13.05
CA GLY A 21 4.95 7.32 -12.51
C GLY A 21 3.66 6.49 -12.37
N HIS A 22 2.57 7.09 -11.91
CA HIS A 22 1.25 6.42 -11.83
C HIS A 22 0.74 6.04 -13.23
N ALA A 23 0.82 6.98 -14.20
CA ALA A 23 0.43 6.71 -15.57
C ALA A 23 1.27 5.60 -16.19
N TYR A 24 2.58 5.59 -15.97
CA TYR A 24 3.51 4.59 -16.48
C TYR A 24 3.15 3.18 -16.00
N SER A 25 3.00 2.98 -14.68
CA SER A 25 2.63 1.69 -14.11
C SER A 25 1.28 1.19 -14.65
N SER A 26 0.29 2.11 -14.74
CA SER A 26 -1.03 1.78 -15.24
C SER A 26 -1.04 1.37 -16.72
N ILE A 27 -0.29 2.09 -17.56
CA ILE A 27 -0.19 1.79 -19.00
C ILE A 27 0.50 0.45 -19.24
N ILE A 28 1.57 0.13 -18.49
CA ILE A 28 2.24 -1.18 -18.60
C ILE A 28 1.28 -2.30 -18.24
N ALA A 29 0.56 -2.20 -17.13
CA ALA A 29 -0.42 -3.20 -16.73
C ALA A 29 -1.53 -3.34 -17.78
N ASP A 30 -2.02 -2.23 -18.32
CA ASP A 30 -3.05 -2.22 -19.37
C ASP A 30 -2.57 -2.88 -20.67
N PHE A 31 -1.31 -2.65 -21.05
CA PHE A 31 -0.71 -3.32 -22.20
C PHE A 31 -0.76 -4.85 -22.05
N PHE A 32 -0.33 -5.39 -20.91
CA PHE A 32 -0.40 -6.82 -20.67
C PHE A 32 -1.83 -7.34 -20.58
N ALA A 33 -2.75 -6.60 -19.96
CA ALA A 33 -4.14 -6.97 -19.87
C ALA A 33 -4.77 -7.09 -21.27
N ARG A 34 -4.53 -6.10 -22.14
CA ARG A 34 -5.01 -6.12 -23.54
C ARG A 34 -4.38 -7.25 -24.35
N PHE A 35 -3.07 -7.44 -24.24
CA PHE A 35 -2.36 -8.52 -24.91
C PHE A 35 -2.95 -9.89 -24.54
N LYS A 36 -3.18 -10.13 -23.24
CA LYS A 36 -3.75 -11.39 -22.78
C LYS A 36 -5.20 -11.61 -23.23
N ARG A 37 -6.01 -10.54 -23.30
CA ARG A 37 -7.35 -10.64 -23.89
C ARG A 37 -7.31 -11.02 -25.37
N MET A 38 -6.38 -10.44 -26.15
CA MET A 38 -6.17 -10.81 -27.56
C MET A 38 -5.72 -12.27 -27.72
N ASP A 39 -4.98 -12.81 -26.72
CA ASP A 39 -4.55 -14.21 -26.66
C ASP A 39 -5.67 -15.16 -26.12
N GLY A 40 -6.87 -14.63 -25.92
CA GLY A 40 -8.06 -15.38 -25.52
C GLY A 40 -8.14 -15.73 -24.03
N PHE A 41 -7.49 -14.94 -23.15
CA PHE A 41 -7.62 -15.07 -21.71
C PHE A 41 -8.82 -14.26 -21.19
N ASP A 42 -9.48 -14.79 -20.16
CA ASP A 42 -10.35 -14.03 -19.28
C ASP A 42 -9.45 -13.23 -18.30
N VAL A 43 -9.48 -11.91 -18.43
CA VAL A 43 -8.53 -11.02 -17.75
C VAL A 43 -9.24 -10.19 -16.71
N GLN A 44 -8.79 -10.35 -15.47
CA GLN A 44 -9.08 -9.43 -14.36
C GLN A 44 -7.92 -8.46 -14.20
N PHE A 45 -8.19 -7.17 -14.43
CA PHE A 45 -7.21 -6.10 -14.23
C PHE A 45 -7.67 -5.16 -13.11
N LEU A 46 -6.98 -5.20 -11.98
CA LEU A 46 -7.28 -4.41 -10.78
C LEU A 46 -6.29 -3.25 -10.63
N THR A 47 -6.82 -2.08 -10.32
CA THR A 47 -6.08 -0.91 -9.83
C THR A 47 -6.83 -0.31 -8.66
N GLY A 48 -6.29 0.70 -7.99
CA GLY A 48 -6.98 1.30 -6.86
C GLY A 48 -6.16 2.30 -6.07
N THR A 49 -6.70 2.67 -4.90
CA THR A 49 -6.07 3.61 -3.97
C THR A 49 -5.90 3.03 -2.57
N ASP A 50 -4.74 3.31 -1.96
CA ASP A 50 -4.42 2.99 -0.56
C ASP A 50 -4.72 4.22 0.31
N GLU A 51 -5.79 4.15 1.10
CA GLU A 51 -6.44 5.31 1.70
C GLU A 51 -6.27 5.40 3.22
N HIS A 52 -5.33 4.65 3.78
CA HIS A 52 -5.02 4.69 5.21
C HIS A 52 -3.63 5.29 5.46
N GLY A 53 -3.40 5.66 6.72
CA GLY A 53 -2.10 6.10 7.19
C GLY A 53 -2.00 7.60 7.49
N LEU A 54 -0.95 7.94 8.22
CA LEU A 54 -0.73 9.27 8.77
C LEU A 54 -0.54 10.35 7.68
N LYS A 55 -0.01 9.99 6.52
CA LYS A 55 0.13 10.93 5.38
C LYS A 55 -1.21 11.43 4.87
N ILE A 56 -2.19 10.55 4.78
CA ILE A 56 -3.56 10.91 4.38
C ILE A 56 -4.18 11.84 5.41
N GLN A 57 -4.10 11.46 6.69
CA GLN A 57 -4.63 12.28 7.79
C GLN A 57 -4.02 13.70 7.75
N ARG A 58 -2.69 13.82 7.71
CA ARG A 58 -2.00 15.11 7.64
C ARG A 58 -2.36 15.93 6.40
N SER A 59 -2.61 15.27 5.27
CA SER A 59 -3.01 15.97 4.03
C SER A 59 -4.43 16.51 4.13
N ALA A 60 -5.34 15.77 4.75
CA ALA A 60 -6.70 16.20 5.03
C ALA A 60 -6.75 17.36 6.04
N GLU A 61 -5.98 17.25 7.12
CA GLU A 61 -5.84 18.30 8.15
C GLU A 61 -5.36 19.63 7.56
N LYS A 62 -4.37 19.61 6.65
CA LYS A 62 -3.87 20.80 5.95
C LYS A 62 -4.97 21.50 5.13
N GLN A 63 -5.97 20.78 4.68
CA GLN A 63 -7.10 21.29 3.92
C GLN A 63 -8.35 21.52 4.80
N ASN A 64 -8.26 21.18 6.09
CA ASN A 64 -9.35 21.28 7.05
C ASN A 64 -10.61 20.52 6.60
N ILE A 65 -10.42 19.31 6.08
CA ILE A 65 -11.51 18.41 5.67
C ILE A 65 -11.34 17.03 6.31
N ASP A 66 -12.43 16.27 6.35
CA ASP A 66 -12.42 14.89 6.84
C ASP A 66 -11.51 14.01 5.98
N PRO A 67 -10.71 13.07 6.57
CA PRO A 67 -9.82 12.20 5.84
C PRO A 67 -10.52 11.35 4.77
N LEU A 68 -11.72 10.83 5.04
CA LEU A 68 -12.46 10.04 4.07
C LEU A 68 -12.95 10.91 2.91
N GLU A 69 -13.40 12.14 3.20
CA GLU A 69 -13.79 13.10 2.16
C GLU A 69 -12.60 13.50 1.29
N PHE A 70 -11.42 13.72 1.90
CA PHE A 70 -10.17 13.93 1.17
C PHE A 70 -9.87 12.74 0.22
N CYS A 71 -9.96 11.51 0.73
CA CYS A 71 -9.77 10.31 -0.09
C CYS A 71 -10.81 10.21 -1.21
N ASN A 72 -12.07 10.57 -0.97
CA ASN A 72 -13.11 10.58 -2.01
C ASN A 72 -12.74 11.50 -3.18
N GLN A 73 -12.27 12.70 -2.87
CA GLN A 73 -11.89 13.69 -3.88
C GLN A 73 -10.66 13.24 -4.68
N ILE A 74 -9.60 12.79 -4.00
CA ILE A 74 -8.36 12.41 -4.68
C ILE A 74 -8.52 11.07 -5.42
N SER A 75 -9.17 10.08 -4.83
CA SER A 75 -9.44 8.79 -5.49
C SER A 75 -10.25 8.97 -6.80
N GLN A 76 -11.17 9.93 -6.83
CA GLN A 76 -11.90 10.26 -8.06
C GLN A 76 -10.95 10.72 -9.17
N THR A 77 -9.91 11.47 -8.86
CA THR A 77 -8.94 11.92 -9.87
C THR A 77 -8.16 10.74 -10.46
N PHE A 78 -7.89 9.67 -9.70
CA PHE A 78 -7.30 8.43 -10.23
C PHE A 78 -8.26 7.67 -11.14
N ARG A 79 -9.56 7.64 -10.83
CA ARG A 79 -10.58 7.09 -11.73
C ARG A 79 -10.65 7.87 -13.04
N ASP A 80 -10.54 9.19 -12.97
CA ASP A 80 -10.56 10.06 -14.16
C ASP A 80 -9.29 9.89 -15.00
N LEU A 81 -8.13 9.68 -14.37
CA LEU A 81 -6.88 9.30 -15.08
C LEU A 81 -7.06 8.00 -15.85
N SER A 82 -7.67 6.98 -15.24
CA SER A 82 -7.95 5.71 -15.90
C SER A 82 -8.83 5.91 -17.16
N LYS A 83 -9.84 6.76 -17.08
CA LYS A 83 -10.68 7.11 -18.24
C LYS A 83 -9.89 7.88 -19.30
N THR A 84 -9.12 8.90 -18.90
CA THR A 84 -8.31 9.73 -19.80
C THR A 84 -7.29 8.90 -20.58
N LEU A 85 -6.67 7.93 -19.95
CA LEU A 85 -5.70 7.01 -20.55
C LEU A 85 -6.38 5.81 -21.24
N ASN A 86 -7.71 5.74 -21.22
CA ASN A 86 -8.47 4.62 -21.77
C ASN A 86 -7.99 3.27 -21.25
N LEU A 87 -7.72 3.18 -19.94
CA LEU A 87 -7.30 1.93 -19.33
C LEU A 87 -8.43 0.91 -19.29
N SER A 88 -8.11 -0.34 -19.48
CA SER A 88 -9.07 -1.45 -19.56
C SER A 88 -9.22 -2.20 -18.23
N ASN A 89 -8.94 -1.54 -17.10
CA ASN A 89 -9.13 -2.14 -15.78
C ASN A 89 -10.59 -2.56 -15.56
N THR A 90 -10.76 -3.76 -15.04
CA THR A 90 -12.08 -4.36 -14.79
C THR A 90 -12.64 -3.93 -13.44
N ASP A 91 -11.77 -3.51 -12.52
CA ASP A 91 -12.18 -3.04 -11.21
C ASP A 91 -11.23 -1.94 -10.70
N PHE A 92 -11.73 -1.18 -9.73
CA PHE A 92 -10.97 -0.16 -9.00
C PHE A 92 -11.29 -0.29 -7.52
N ILE A 93 -10.34 -0.76 -6.73
CA ILE A 93 -10.48 -0.99 -5.30
C ILE A 93 -10.03 0.24 -4.49
N ARG A 94 -10.76 0.53 -3.42
CA ARG A 94 -10.34 1.47 -2.39
C ARG A 94 -10.20 0.72 -1.06
N THR A 95 -9.13 0.95 -0.34
CA THR A 95 -8.93 0.25 0.95
C THR A 95 -9.96 0.65 2.02
N THR A 96 -10.67 1.76 1.83
CA THR A 96 -11.80 2.19 2.66
C THR A 96 -13.13 1.55 2.31
N GLU A 97 -13.24 0.83 1.19
CA GLU A 97 -14.49 0.13 0.82
C GLU A 97 -14.79 -1.06 1.74
N GLU A 98 -16.08 -1.25 2.05
CA GLU A 98 -16.53 -2.34 2.93
C GLU A 98 -16.14 -3.74 2.43
N ARG A 99 -16.12 -3.95 1.10
CA ARG A 99 -15.69 -5.23 0.51
C ARG A 99 -14.21 -5.51 0.81
N HIS A 100 -13.34 -4.48 0.78
CA HIS A 100 -11.93 -4.61 1.15
C HIS A 100 -11.77 -4.88 2.65
N LYS A 101 -12.39 -4.06 3.49
CA LYS A 101 -12.35 -4.23 4.96
C LYS A 101 -12.79 -5.62 5.41
N LYS A 102 -13.89 -6.14 4.86
CA LYS A 102 -14.37 -7.49 5.18
C LYS A 102 -13.36 -8.57 4.80
N THR A 103 -12.71 -8.44 3.66
CA THR A 103 -11.68 -9.40 3.23
C THR A 103 -10.45 -9.35 4.14
N VAL A 104 -9.99 -8.14 4.50
CA VAL A 104 -8.87 -7.96 5.44
C VAL A 104 -9.21 -8.55 6.81
N GLN A 105 -10.40 -8.25 7.35
CA GLN A 105 -10.85 -8.80 8.64
C GLN A 105 -10.95 -10.33 8.60
N HIS A 106 -11.43 -10.90 7.51
CA HIS A 106 -11.48 -12.36 7.36
C HIS A 106 -10.08 -12.95 7.36
N LEU A 107 -9.15 -12.40 6.58
CA LEU A 107 -7.77 -12.88 6.55
C LEU A 107 -7.08 -12.74 7.91
N TRP A 108 -7.28 -11.62 8.59
CA TRP A 108 -6.77 -11.40 9.95
C TRP A 108 -7.23 -12.50 10.91
N ASN A 109 -8.53 -12.77 10.93
CA ASN A 109 -9.11 -13.79 11.81
C ASN A 109 -8.55 -15.19 11.51
N GLU A 110 -8.30 -15.52 10.24
CA GLU A 110 -7.69 -16.80 9.88
C GLU A 110 -6.22 -16.88 10.34
N LEU A 111 -5.45 -15.80 10.20
CA LEU A 111 -4.07 -15.75 10.68
C LEU A 111 -3.99 -15.83 12.21
N GLU A 112 -4.91 -15.17 12.92
CA GLU A 112 -5.00 -15.23 14.38
C GLU A 112 -5.33 -16.66 14.86
N LYS A 113 -6.32 -17.32 14.25
CA LYS A 113 -6.66 -18.73 14.55
C LYS A 113 -5.49 -19.70 14.35
N ASN A 114 -4.63 -19.42 13.37
CA ASN A 114 -3.46 -20.25 13.06
C ASN A 114 -2.23 -19.88 13.90
N ASP A 115 -2.35 -18.95 14.85
CA ASP A 115 -1.22 -18.40 15.60
C ASP A 115 -0.11 -17.86 14.70
N ASP A 116 -0.49 -17.20 13.60
CA ASP A 116 0.44 -16.55 12.66
C ASP A 116 0.67 -15.08 13.01
N ILE A 117 -0.20 -14.47 13.81
CA ILE A 117 -0.04 -13.12 14.35
C ILE A 117 -0.05 -13.13 15.87
N TYR A 118 0.66 -12.21 16.48
CA TYR A 118 0.77 -12.08 17.93
C TYR A 118 0.97 -10.62 18.34
N LEU A 119 0.46 -10.26 19.51
CA LEU A 119 0.67 -8.94 20.09
C LEU A 119 2.05 -8.88 20.75
N SER A 120 2.81 -7.82 20.50
CA SER A 120 4.10 -7.55 21.13
C SER A 120 4.37 -6.05 21.18
N LYS A 121 5.48 -5.66 21.80
CA LYS A 121 5.94 -4.27 21.82
C LYS A 121 7.10 -4.10 20.87
N TYR A 122 7.08 -3.00 20.15
CA TYR A 122 8.20 -2.56 19.33
C TYR A 122 8.65 -1.18 19.75
N SER A 123 9.95 -0.97 19.78
CA SER A 123 10.54 0.34 20.03
C SER A 123 11.70 0.57 19.06
N GLY A 124 11.82 1.78 18.57
CA GLY A 124 12.87 2.13 17.63
C GLY A 124 12.77 3.57 17.12
N TRP A 125 13.77 3.97 16.36
CA TRP A 125 13.80 5.28 15.71
C TRP A 125 12.93 5.25 14.45
N TYR A 126 11.87 6.02 14.45
CA TYR A 126 10.89 6.04 13.36
C TYR A 126 10.88 7.36 12.61
N SER A 127 10.91 7.30 11.29
CA SER A 127 10.67 8.45 10.43
C SER A 127 9.24 8.44 9.90
N VAL A 128 8.49 9.46 10.24
CA VAL A 128 7.12 9.63 9.74
C VAL A 128 7.09 9.92 8.23
N SER A 129 8.11 10.61 7.70
CA SER A 129 8.17 10.92 6.27
C SER A 129 8.49 9.71 5.42
N ASP A 130 9.34 8.82 5.93
CA ASP A 130 9.77 7.61 5.22
C ASP A 130 8.87 6.41 5.53
N GLU A 131 8.03 6.52 6.57
CA GLU A 131 7.20 5.44 7.10
C GLU A 131 8.05 4.19 7.45
N ALA A 132 9.23 4.42 8.03
CA ALA A 132 10.23 3.38 8.29
C ALA A 132 10.88 3.53 9.65
N PHE A 133 11.24 2.39 10.23
CA PHE A 133 12.12 2.31 11.39
C PHE A 133 13.58 2.20 10.95
N TYR A 134 14.46 2.78 11.76
CA TYR A 134 15.91 2.80 11.54
C TYR A 134 16.64 2.24 12.75
N ASN A 135 17.71 1.51 12.50
CA ASN A 135 18.65 1.08 13.55
C ASN A 135 19.56 2.23 13.97
N GLU A 136 20.24 2.09 15.11
CA GLU A 136 21.12 3.15 15.63
C GLU A 136 22.29 3.51 14.69
N ASP A 137 22.79 2.54 13.94
CA ASP A 137 23.87 2.72 12.96
C ASP A 137 23.41 3.39 11.65
N GLU A 138 22.10 3.52 11.46
CA GLU A 138 21.48 4.22 10.33
C GLU A 138 21.10 5.67 10.67
N ILE A 139 21.47 6.16 11.85
CA ILE A 139 21.08 7.47 12.38
C ILE A 139 22.32 8.34 12.63
N GLU A 140 22.19 9.60 12.31
CA GLU A 140 23.16 10.65 12.66
C GLU A 140 22.50 11.76 13.47
N ASP A 141 23.27 12.43 14.32
CA ASP A 141 22.82 13.62 15.04
C ASP A 141 23.37 14.87 14.36
N ILE A 142 22.49 15.73 13.89
CA ILE A 142 22.84 17.00 13.26
C ILE A 142 22.18 18.11 14.07
N ASP A 143 23.00 18.90 14.74
CA ASP A 143 22.56 20.04 15.58
C ASP A 143 21.50 19.64 16.64
N GLY A 144 21.65 18.47 17.25
CA GLY A 144 20.76 17.95 18.28
C GLY A 144 19.47 17.34 17.72
N VAL A 145 19.36 17.19 16.38
CA VAL A 145 18.23 16.53 15.73
C VAL A 145 18.69 15.21 15.12
N LYS A 146 18.10 14.12 15.56
CA LYS A 146 18.38 12.79 15.00
C LYS A 146 17.72 12.63 13.63
N ARG A 147 18.50 12.14 12.68
CA ARG A 147 18.08 11.97 11.29
C ARG A 147 18.57 10.66 10.72
N SER A 148 17.81 10.11 9.79
CA SER A 148 18.25 8.98 8.97
C SER A 148 19.42 9.38 8.09
N ILE A 149 20.45 8.55 8.03
CA ILE A 149 21.62 8.78 7.17
C ILE A 149 21.23 8.76 5.68
N SER A 150 20.31 7.87 5.31
CA SER A 150 19.91 7.63 3.93
C SER A 150 19.02 8.72 3.35
N SER A 151 17.96 9.09 4.05
CA SER A 151 16.94 10.03 3.56
C SER A 151 17.08 11.44 4.12
N LYS A 152 17.92 11.63 5.17
CA LYS A 152 18.05 12.86 5.94
C LYS A 152 16.76 13.31 6.64
N SER A 153 15.77 12.42 6.71
CA SER A 153 14.51 12.65 7.40
C SER A 153 14.70 12.65 8.93
N ASN A 154 13.92 13.45 9.63
CA ASN A 154 13.91 13.43 11.08
C ASN A 154 13.35 12.11 11.59
N VAL A 155 13.99 11.56 12.64
CA VAL A 155 13.52 10.37 13.33
C VAL A 155 13.22 10.69 14.79
N GLU A 156 12.23 10.03 15.34
CA GLU A 156 11.81 10.11 16.73
C GLU A 156 11.75 8.71 17.34
N TRP A 157 12.07 8.62 18.64
CA TRP A 157 11.97 7.34 19.34
C TRP A 157 10.50 7.04 19.62
N ILE A 158 10.02 5.91 19.11
CA ILE A 158 8.66 5.43 19.32
C ILE A 158 8.71 4.10 20.05
N GLU A 159 7.83 3.94 21.02
CA GLU A 159 7.51 2.66 21.64
C GLU A 159 6.01 2.45 21.53
N GLU A 160 5.63 1.36 20.90
CA GLU A 160 4.21 1.03 20.70
C GLU A 160 3.95 -0.47 20.87
N GLU A 161 2.76 -0.80 21.32
CA GLU A 161 2.25 -2.15 21.28
C GLU A 161 1.58 -2.40 19.92
N SER A 162 2.03 -3.43 19.23
CA SER A 162 1.59 -3.71 17.88
C SER A 162 1.51 -5.21 17.61
N TYR A 163 0.79 -5.58 16.57
CA TYR A 163 0.69 -6.96 16.12
C TYR A 163 1.81 -7.30 15.14
N PHE A 164 2.39 -8.47 15.33
CA PHE A 164 3.48 -9.00 14.52
C PHE A 164 3.05 -10.26 13.80
N PHE A 165 3.49 -10.44 12.57
CA PHE A 165 3.35 -11.67 11.82
C PHE A 165 4.55 -12.58 12.06
N ARG A 166 4.32 -13.89 12.30
CA ARG A 166 5.38 -14.89 12.52
C ARG A 166 6.06 -15.30 11.21
N LEU A 167 6.70 -14.35 10.53
CA LEU A 167 7.29 -14.55 9.20
C LEU A 167 8.29 -15.72 9.17
N SER A 168 9.12 -15.88 10.21
CA SER A 168 10.10 -16.96 10.30
C SER A 168 9.49 -18.37 10.31
N LYS A 169 8.24 -18.52 10.79
CA LYS A 169 7.49 -19.78 10.70
C LYS A 169 7.29 -20.23 9.26
N TRP A 170 7.23 -19.31 8.33
CA TRP A 170 6.92 -19.53 6.91
C TRP A 170 8.16 -19.65 6.02
N GLU A 171 9.37 -19.42 6.55
CA GLU A 171 10.62 -19.50 5.78
C GLU A 171 10.76 -20.84 5.05
N LYS A 172 10.75 -21.96 5.81
CA LYS A 172 10.89 -23.29 5.21
C LYS A 172 9.73 -23.66 4.28
N PRO A 173 8.44 -23.49 4.67
CA PRO A 173 7.33 -23.76 3.75
C PRO A 173 7.39 -22.99 2.43
N LEU A 174 7.87 -21.74 2.45
CA LEU A 174 8.04 -20.95 1.23
C LEU A 174 9.19 -21.46 0.36
N LEU A 175 10.33 -21.80 0.97
CA LEU A 175 11.46 -22.38 0.25
C LEU A 175 11.13 -23.75 -0.36
N ASP A 176 10.33 -24.57 0.34
CA ASP A 176 9.89 -25.87 -0.15
C ASP A 176 8.84 -25.75 -1.30
N TYR A 177 8.15 -24.59 -1.39
CA TYR A 177 7.15 -24.32 -2.43
C TYR A 177 7.80 -23.90 -3.76
N TYR A 178 8.94 -23.20 -3.75
CA TYR A 178 9.69 -22.78 -4.94
C TYR A 178 10.64 -23.86 -5.46
#